data_77e37bb6a087cd63bdf4356d6a6bc8ef
#
_entry.id   77e37bb6a087cd63bdf4356d6a6bc8ef
#
_cell.length_a   1.000
_cell.length_b   1.000
_cell.length_c   1.000
_cell.angle_alpha   90.00
_cell.angle_beta   90.00
_cell.angle_gamma   90.00
#
_symmetry.space_group_name_H-M   'P 1'
#
loop_
_entity.id
_entity.type
_entity.pdbx_description
1 polymer ?
#
loop_
_entity_poly.entity_id
_entity_poly.type
_entity_poly.pdbx_seq_one_letter_code
_entity_poly.pdbx_strand_id
1 'polypeptide(L)'
;MDTLTYLNGAWIEGNPPLFYARTHATWLSSVVFDGARAFEGTAPDLDLHCARLIQSAHAFGLKPGLSAAAILDLAREGIGRFPQAAELYIRPMFWAEDGWVAPDPESTRFALVIFLSPMPPSTGISACPSTRRRPAPDMAPTNAKAACLYPNAGRALHEAAARGFDSAVLCDPVGNVAEFATSNLFIVRDGVALTPVANGTFLSGITRQRVIGLLRREGIDVQERTIEVAELSEADEMFSTGNHGKVQPVIRYENRN
;
A
#
# COMPACT_ATOMS: atom_id res chain seq x y z
N MET A 1 7.01 -8.35 23.66
CA MET A 1 6.21 -7.23 23.09
C MET A 1 5.97 -7.54 21.61
N ASP A 2 4.71 -7.69 21.24
CA ASP A 2 4.32 -8.02 19.86
C ASP A 2 3.84 -6.79 19.09
N THR A 3 3.39 -5.77 19.80
CA THR A 3 2.89 -4.52 19.25
C THR A 3 3.30 -3.36 20.15
N LEU A 4 3.62 -2.24 19.52
CA LEU A 4 3.94 -0.98 20.18
C LEU A 4 3.20 0.14 19.47
N THR A 5 2.48 0.98 20.20
CA THR A 5 1.67 2.07 19.65
C THR A 5 2.11 3.41 20.23
N TYR A 6 2.43 4.37 19.35
CA TYR A 6 2.56 5.78 19.72
C TYR A 6 1.22 6.47 19.54
N LEU A 7 0.71 7.04 20.63
CA LEU A 7 -0.57 7.72 20.66
C LEU A 7 -0.53 8.87 21.67
N ASN A 8 -1.03 10.03 21.32
CA ASN A 8 -1.13 11.22 22.19
C ASN A 8 0.21 11.61 22.87
N GLY A 9 1.32 11.50 22.16
CA GLY A 9 2.63 11.88 22.66
C GLY A 9 3.35 10.79 23.49
N ALA A 10 2.79 9.60 23.64
CA ALA A 10 3.36 8.52 24.44
C ALA A 10 3.39 7.17 23.72
N TRP A 11 4.38 6.36 24.04
CA TRP A 11 4.44 4.97 23.63
C TRP A 11 3.66 4.08 24.60
N ILE A 12 2.81 3.23 24.07
CA ILE A 12 1.95 2.28 24.78
C ILE A 12 2.26 0.88 24.24
N GLU A 13 2.59 -0.05 25.12
CA GLU A 13 2.72 -1.46 24.74
C GLU A 13 1.34 -2.03 24.39
N GLY A 14 1.25 -2.76 23.27
CA GLY A 14 0.02 -3.36 22.77
C GLY A 14 -0.72 -2.49 21.75
N ASN A 15 -1.99 -2.84 21.53
CA ASN A 15 -2.89 -2.23 20.54
C ASN A 15 -4.08 -1.54 21.25
N PRO A 16 -3.90 -0.31 21.75
CA PRO A 16 -4.97 0.43 22.43
C PRO A 16 -6.07 0.84 21.44
N PRO A 17 -7.31 1.09 21.90
CA PRO A 17 -8.37 1.64 21.06
C PRO A 17 -7.97 3.04 20.57
N LEU A 18 -8.18 3.30 19.26
CA LEU A 18 -7.88 4.59 18.62
C LEU A 18 -9.15 5.42 18.37
N PHE A 19 -10.26 4.76 18.09
CA PHE A 19 -11.49 5.41 17.60
C PHE A 19 -12.64 5.17 18.58
N TYR A 20 -13.50 6.19 18.68
CA TYR A 20 -14.77 6.14 19.36
C TYR A 20 -15.92 6.05 18.35
N ALA A 21 -17.13 5.74 18.82
CA ALA A 21 -18.30 5.59 17.95
C ALA A 21 -18.63 6.86 17.14
N ARG A 22 -18.29 8.04 17.64
CA ARG A 22 -18.52 9.33 16.97
C ARG A 22 -17.33 9.90 16.23
N THR A 23 -16.15 9.25 16.32
CA THR A 23 -14.98 9.69 15.56
C THR A 23 -15.31 9.69 14.05
N HIS A 24 -14.99 10.77 13.35
CA HIS A 24 -15.27 10.94 11.93
C HIS A 24 -14.64 9.82 11.09
N ALA A 25 -13.47 9.32 11.52
CA ALA A 25 -12.83 8.15 10.93
C ALA A 25 -13.73 6.91 10.92
N THR A 26 -14.49 6.67 11.99
CA THR A 26 -15.44 5.55 12.11
C THR A 26 -16.68 5.75 11.23
N TRP A 27 -17.16 6.96 11.13
CA TRP A 27 -18.35 7.32 10.37
C TRP A 27 -18.12 7.34 8.87
N LEU A 28 -17.08 8.06 8.42
CA LEU A 28 -16.88 8.41 7.02
C LEU A 28 -15.47 8.10 6.52
N SER A 29 -14.78 7.20 7.23
CA SER A 29 -13.49 6.64 6.81
C SER A 29 -12.38 7.68 6.54
N SER A 30 -12.35 8.78 7.29
CA SER A 30 -11.34 9.84 7.15
C SER A 30 -9.97 9.40 7.70
N VAL A 31 -9.48 8.26 7.22
CA VAL A 31 -8.19 7.68 7.62
C VAL A 31 -7.28 7.59 6.42
N VAL A 32 -6.08 8.13 6.56
CA VAL A 32 -4.96 7.85 5.66
C VAL A 32 -3.85 7.15 6.45
N PHE A 33 -3.13 6.26 5.80
CA PHE A 33 -2.06 5.52 6.43
C PHE A 33 -0.94 5.23 5.45
N ASP A 34 0.20 4.84 5.97
CA ASP A 34 1.24 4.22 5.16
C ASP A 34 1.68 2.91 5.79
N GLY A 35 2.46 2.14 5.07
CA GLY A 35 3.02 0.90 5.55
C GLY A 35 4.46 0.78 5.12
N ALA A 36 5.36 0.65 6.09
CA ALA A 36 6.76 0.31 5.89
C ALA A 36 7.08 -1.01 6.59
N ARG A 37 8.26 -1.55 6.36
CA ARG A 37 8.76 -2.74 7.05
C ARG A 37 10.16 -2.49 7.58
N ALA A 38 10.46 -3.12 8.70
CA ALA A 38 11.84 -3.27 9.16
C ALA A 38 12.17 -4.76 9.31
N PHE A 39 13.37 -5.14 8.93
CA PHE A 39 13.93 -6.50 9.03
C PHE A 39 15.45 -6.40 8.97
N GLU A 40 16.14 -7.30 9.66
CA GLU A 40 17.61 -7.31 9.74
C GLU A 40 18.21 -5.96 10.16
N GLY A 41 17.52 -5.24 11.06
CA GLY A 41 17.94 -3.91 11.54
C GLY A 41 17.80 -2.79 10.51
N THR A 42 17.22 -3.05 9.35
CA THR A 42 17.04 -2.06 8.27
C THR A 42 15.57 -1.76 8.03
N ALA A 43 15.22 -0.51 7.74
CA ALA A 43 13.88 -0.08 7.34
C ALA A 43 13.96 0.62 5.98
N PRO A 44 13.90 -0.14 4.86
CA PRO A 44 14.05 0.42 3.52
C PRO A 44 12.96 1.44 3.19
N ASP A 45 13.36 2.59 2.60
CA ASP A 45 12.49 3.64 2.10
C ASP A 45 11.52 4.22 3.17
N LEU A 46 11.82 4.09 4.45
CA LEU A 46 10.97 4.56 5.55
C LEU A 46 10.69 6.07 5.46
N ASP A 47 11.66 6.85 5.04
CA ASP A 47 11.55 8.29 4.78
C ASP A 47 10.52 8.59 3.69
N LEU A 48 10.53 7.83 2.58
CA LEU A 48 9.56 7.97 1.49
C LEU A 48 8.14 7.59 1.94
N HIS A 49 8.01 6.56 2.79
CA HIS A 49 6.73 6.19 3.39
C HIS A 49 6.17 7.29 4.30
N CYS A 50 7.02 7.90 5.14
CA CYS A 50 6.62 9.03 5.98
C CYS A 50 6.23 10.25 5.15
N ALA A 51 6.98 10.57 4.09
CA ALA A 51 6.65 11.67 3.18
C ALA A 51 5.32 11.43 2.45
N ARG A 52 5.06 10.22 1.96
CA ARG A 52 3.81 9.88 1.30
C ARG A 52 2.61 9.93 2.25
N LEU A 53 2.78 9.58 3.51
CA LEU A 53 1.71 9.74 4.51
C LEU A 53 1.27 11.20 4.64
N ILE A 54 2.22 12.14 4.71
CA ILE A 54 1.93 13.58 4.74
C ILE A 54 1.19 14.03 3.47
N GLN A 55 1.66 13.59 2.30
CA GLN A 55 0.97 13.88 1.03
C GLN A 55 -0.46 13.33 1.02
N SER A 56 -0.66 12.10 1.50
CA SER A 56 -1.97 11.47 1.62
C SER A 56 -2.90 12.25 2.56
N ALA A 57 -2.37 12.74 3.69
CA ALA A 57 -3.14 13.54 4.64
C ALA A 57 -3.63 14.87 4.00
N HIS A 58 -2.74 15.59 3.33
CA HIS A 58 -3.11 16.82 2.62
C HIS A 58 -4.12 16.55 1.49
N ALA A 59 -3.91 15.49 0.69
CA ALA A 59 -4.82 15.11 -0.38
C ALA A 59 -6.22 14.73 0.13
N PHE A 60 -6.30 14.30 1.40
CA PHE A 60 -7.55 13.94 2.07
C PHE A 60 -8.17 15.12 2.88
N GLY A 61 -7.59 16.32 2.82
CA GLY A 61 -8.05 17.50 3.53
C GLY A 61 -7.74 17.48 5.04
N LEU A 62 -6.81 16.63 5.49
CA LEU A 62 -6.35 16.62 6.87
C LEU A 62 -5.19 17.61 7.06
N LYS A 63 -4.99 18.06 8.31
CA LYS A 63 -3.90 18.96 8.70
C LYS A 63 -2.93 18.24 9.63
N PRO A 64 -1.86 17.59 9.10
CA PRO A 64 -0.88 16.90 9.94
C PRO A 64 -0.21 17.82 10.94
N GLY A 65 -0.21 17.44 12.22
CA GLY A 65 0.51 18.14 13.28
C GLY A 65 1.99 17.76 13.39
N LEU A 66 2.47 16.80 12.57
CA LEU A 66 3.85 16.33 12.55
C LEU A 66 4.41 16.43 11.13
N SER A 67 5.71 16.71 11.02
CA SER A 67 6.43 16.62 9.74
C SER A 67 6.80 15.17 9.40
N ALA A 68 7.11 14.91 8.13
CA ALA A 68 7.64 13.60 7.71
C ALA A 68 8.91 13.20 8.47
N ALA A 69 9.80 14.16 8.76
CA ALA A 69 11.01 13.92 9.53
C ALA A 69 10.68 13.52 10.99
N ALA A 70 9.75 14.20 11.64
CA ALA A 70 9.33 13.84 12.99
C ALA A 70 8.69 12.43 13.06
N ILE A 71 7.90 12.05 12.04
CA ILE A 71 7.35 10.70 11.93
C ILE A 71 8.44 9.66 11.72
N LEU A 72 9.46 9.98 10.91
CA LEU A 72 10.61 9.12 10.66
C LEU A 72 11.39 8.86 11.95
N ASP A 73 11.64 9.91 12.75
CA ASP A 73 12.37 9.80 14.01
C ASP A 73 11.57 8.96 15.04
N LEU A 74 10.27 9.18 15.16
CA LEU A 74 9.39 8.35 15.98
C LEU A 74 9.40 6.89 15.53
N ALA A 75 9.35 6.64 14.22
CA ALA A 75 9.38 5.28 13.70
C ALA A 75 10.71 4.59 14.01
N ARG A 76 11.85 5.28 13.87
CA ARG A 76 13.18 4.76 14.25
C ARG A 76 13.27 4.47 15.75
N GLU A 77 12.79 5.40 16.58
CA GLU A 77 12.70 5.19 18.04
C GLU A 77 11.90 3.93 18.38
N GLY A 78 10.71 3.80 17.79
CA GLY A 78 9.84 2.65 18.04
C GLY A 78 10.44 1.33 17.55
N ILE A 79 11.07 1.30 16.37
CA ILE A 79 11.81 0.13 15.84
C ILE A 79 12.91 -0.29 16.81
N GLY A 80 13.67 0.68 17.35
CA GLY A 80 14.76 0.43 18.30
C GLY A 80 14.33 -0.22 19.63
N ARG A 81 13.03 -0.28 19.92
CA ARG A 81 12.48 -0.97 21.10
C ARG A 81 12.21 -2.47 20.87
N PHE A 82 12.37 -2.94 19.65
CA PHE A 82 12.29 -4.36 19.29
C PHE A 82 13.68 -4.97 19.10
N PRO A 83 13.82 -6.29 19.22
CA PRO A 83 15.06 -6.97 18.85
C PRO A 83 15.46 -6.66 17.40
N GLN A 84 16.75 -6.53 17.12
CA GLN A 84 17.27 -6.23 15.78
C GLN A 84 16.84 -7.25 14.72
N ALA A 85 16.70 -8.52 15.11
CA ALA A 85 16.24 -9.60 14.22
C ALA A 85 14.72 -9.61 14.00
N ALA A 86 13.96 -8.69 14.64
CA ALA A 86 12.51 -8.67 14.51
C ALA A 86 12.10 -8.22 13.11
N GLU A 87 11.14 -8.93 12.53
CA GLU A 87 10.47 -8.54 11.31
C GLU A 87 9.22 -7.74 11.65
N LEU A 88 9.24 -6.45 11.32
CA LEU A 88 8.24 -5.49 11.76
C LEU A 88 7.44 -4.91 10.62
N TYR A 89 6.17 -4.65 10.87
CA TYR A 89 5.33 -3.77 10.08
C TYR A 89 5.18 -2.43 10.81
N ILE A 90 5.43 -1.33 10.10
CA ILE A 90 5.37 0.03 10.63
C ILE A 90 4.20 0.74 9.94
N ARG A 91 3.19 1.14 10.73
CA ARG A 91 1.96 1.73 10.24
C ARG A 91 1.68 3.09 10.87
N PRO A 92 2.25 4.18 10.34
CA PRO A 92 1.83 5.52 10.71
C PRO A 92 0.49 5.87 10.05
N MET A 93 -0.37 6.63 10.74
CA MET A 93 -1.69 6.98 10.25
C MET A 93 -2.15 8.34 10.76
N PHE A 94 -2.95 9.04 9.96
CA PHE A 94 -3.69 10.22 10.35
C PHE A 94 -5.18 9.99 10.14
N TRP A 95 -5.99 10.65 10.97
CA TRP A 95 -7.46 10.68 10.83
C TRP A 95 -8.03 11.98 11.37
N ALA A 96 -9.27 12.30 10.96
CA ALA A 96 -10.04 13.36 11.61
C ALA A 96 -10.81 12.75 12.80
N GLU A 97 -10.72 13.40 13.96
CA GLU A 97 -11.54 13.08 15.13
C GLU A 97 -12.97 13.56 14.94
N ASP A 98 -13.12 14.80 14.48
CA ASP A 98 -14.39 15.50 14.31
C ASP A 98 -14.65 15.87 12.84
N GLY A 99 -15.88 16.30 12.60
CA GLY A 99 -16.39 16.69 11.30
C GLY A 99 -17.85 16.25 11.15
N TRP A 100 -18.52 16.70 10.09
CA TRP A 100 -19.86 16.20 9.74
C TRP A 100 -19.76 15.34 8.49
N VAL A 101 -19.99 15.88 7.30
CA VAL A 101 -19.73 15.15 6.03
C VAL A 101 -18.28 15.29 5.62
N ALA A 102 -17.72 16.49 5.76
CA ALA A 102 -16.29 16.74 5.56
C ALA A 102 -15.53 16.59 6.90
N PRO A 103 -14.31 16.05 6.87
CA PRO A 103 -13.46 16.01 8.06
C PRO A 103 -13.12 17.45 8.51
N ASP A 104 -13.06 17.69 9.82
CA ASP A 104 -12.48 18.92 10.36
C ASP A 104 -10.95 18.79 10.37
N PRO A 105 -10.21 19.59 9.57
CA PRO A 105 -8.75 19.52 9.51
C PRO A 105 -8.07 19.80 10.87
N GLU A 106 -8.65 20.66 11.70
CA GLU A 106 -8.08 21.01 13.01
C GLU A 106 -8.22 19.88 14.02
N SER A 107 -9.11 18.94 13.78
CA SER A 107 -9.29 17.73 14.60
C SER A 107 -8.36 16.58 14.21
N THR A 108 -7.40 16.80 13.30
CA THR A 108 -6.50 15.75 12.83
C THR A 108 -5.69 15.14 13.97
N ARG A 109 -5.71 13.81 14.07
CA ARG A 109 -4.96 13.01 15.04
C ARG A 109 -3.95 12.12 14.35
N PHE A 110 -2.95 11.68 15.11
CA PHE A 110 -1.88 10.80 14.65
C PHE A 110 -1.71 9.60 15.57
N ALA A 111 -1.44 8.45 14.98
CA ALA A 111 -0.91 7.28 15.66
C ALA A 111 0.16 6.60 14.79
N LEU A 112 1.09 5.92 15.45
CA LEU A 112 2.06 5.04 14.80
C LEU A 112 2.01 3.69 15.49
N VAL A 113 1.68 2.65 14.75
CA VAL A 113 1.65 1.27 15.25
C VAL A 113 2.79 0.49 14.63
N ILE A 114 3.60 -0.17 15.45
CA ILE A 114 4.69 -1.06 15.04
C ILE A 114 4.42 -2.43 15.63
N PHE A 115 4.42 -3.47 14.82
CA PHE A 115 4.09 -4.80 15.29
C PHE A 115 4.89 -5.89 14.56
N LEU A 116 5.06 -7.03 15.22
CA LEU A 116 5.67 -8.22 14.64
C LEU A 116 4.85 -8.70 13.44
N SER A 117 5.49 -8.86 12.32
CA SER A 117 4.87 -9.32 11.09
C SER A 117 5.90 -10.03 10.24
N PRO A 118 5.99 -11.37 10.28
CA PRO A 118 6.91 -12.13 9.46
C PRO A 118 6.80 -11.76 7.98
N MET A 119 7.94 -11.74 7.28
CA MET A 119 7.95 -11.56 5.83
C MET A 119 7.27 -12.78 5.18
N PRO A 120 6.29 -12.59 4.29
CA PRO A 120 5.73 -13.72 3.57
C PRO A 120 6.81 -14.38 2.72
N PRO A 121 6.81 -15.72 2.63
CA PRO A 121 7.76 -16.41 1.78
C PRO A 121 7.54 -16.01 0.32
N SER A 122 8.63 -15.91 -0.46
CA SER A 122 8.56 -15.61 -1.90
C SER A 122 8.26 -16.86 -2.74
N THR A 123 7.24 -17.61 -2.35
CA THR A 123 6.82 -18.85 -3.03
C THR A 123 5.93 -18.59 -4.25
N GLY A 124 5.54 -17.34 -4.44
CA GLY A 124 4.65 -16.93 -5.51
C GLY A 124 3.18 -16.89 -5.11
N ILE A 125 2.39 -16.22 -5.94
CA ILE A 125 0.94 -16.05 -5.78
C ILE A 125 0.22 -16.48 -7.06
N SER A 126 -1.04 -16.86 -6.93
CA SER A 126 -1.95 -17.02 -8.06
C SER A 126 -2.84 -15.78 -8.21
N ALA A 127 -3.18 -15.43 -9.46
CA ALA A 127 -3.98 -14.24 -9.73
C ALA A 127 -4.99 -14.45 -10.86
N CYS A 128 -6.05 -13.66 -10.83
CA CYS A 128 -7.04 -13.60 -11.91
C CYS A 128 -7.57 -12.18 -12.09
N PRO A 129 -8.14 -11.84 -13.26
CA PRO A 129 -8.81 -10.56 -13.44
C PRO A 129 -10.06 -10.46 -12.56
N SER A 130 -10.31 -9.27 -12.00
CA SER A 130 -11.52 -8.95 -11.25
C SER A 130 -12.52 -8.19 -12.10
N THR A 131 -13.80 -8.33 -11.78
CA THR A 131 -14.85 -7.47 -12.32
C THR A 131 -14.85 -6.07 -11.70
N ARG A 132 -14.11 -5.88 -10.59
CA ARG A 132 -13.97 -4.59 -9.91
C ARG A 132 -12.90 -3.76 -10.58
N ARG A 133 -13.12 -2.43 -10.60
CA ARG A 133 -12.18 -1.47 -11.19
C ARG A 133 -11.68 -0.48 -10.16
N ARG A 134 -10.52 0.10 -10.42
CA ARG A 134 -10.07 1.28 -9.67
C ARG A 134 -10.96 2.47 -10.03
N PRO A 135 -11.28 3.35 -9.08
CA PRO A 135 -12.02 4.58 -9.39
C PRO A 135 -11.15 5.56 -10.20
N ALA A 136 -11.80 6.43 -10.95
CA ALA A 136 -11.13 7.58 -11.55
C ALA A 136 -10.73 8.61 -10.48
N PRO A 137 -9.73 9.48 -10.74
CA PRO A 137 -9.26 10.48 -9.77
C PRO A 137 -10.32 11.49 -9.32
N ASP A 138 -11.34 11.72 -10.13
CA ASP A 138 -12.50 12.56 -9.83
C ASP A 138 -13.63 11.84 -9.06
N MET A 139 -13.54 10.52 -8.89
CA MET A 139 -14.51 9.71 -8.15
C MET A 139 -14.07 9.38 -6.72
N ALA A 140 -12.76 9.37 -6.46
CA ALA A 140 -12.20 9.02 -5.16
C ALA A 140 -10.76 9.55 -5.01
N PRO A 141 -10.26 9.73 -3.77
CA PRO A 141 -8.91 10.26 -3.52
C PRO A 141 -7.80 9.23 -3.84
N THR A 142 -7.68 8.84 -5.10
CA THR A 142 -6.74 7.81 -5.58
C THR A 142 -5.27 8.21 -5.43
N ASN A 143 -4.99 9.51 -5.27
CA ASN A 143 -3.67 10.07 -4.99
C ASN A 143 -3.27 9.97 -3.51
N ALA A 144 -4.17 9.51 -2.63
CA ALA A 144 -3.93 9.25 -1.22
C ALA A 144 -3.94 7.75 -0.91
N LYS A 145 -3.12 7.33 0.06
CA LYS A 145 -3.24 5.99 0.65
C LYS A 145 -4.34 6.03 1.72
N ALA A 146 -5.60 6.08 1.26
CA ALA A 146 -6.78 6.28 2.08
C ALA A 146 -7.53 4.96 2.36
N ALA A 147 -8.00 4.80 3.60
CA ALA A 147 -8.70 3.59 4.03
C ALA A 147 -10.01 3.34 3.24
N CYS A 148 -10.70 4.39 2.81
CA CYS A 148 -11.94 4.31 2.03
C CYS A 148 -11.79 3.61 0.66
N LEU A 149 -10.57 3.47 0.14
CA LEU A 149 -10.31 2.77 -1.12
C LEU A 149 -10.20 1.24 -0.96
N TYR A 150 -9.95 0.76 0.27
CA TYR A 150 -9.70 -0.66 0.53
C TYR A 150 -10.95 -1.56 0.50
N PRO A 151 -12.18 -1.11 0.83
CA PRO A 151 -13.36 -1.95 0.67
C PRO A 151 -13.52 -2.51 -0.74
N ASN A 152 -13.19 -1.73 -1.78
CA ASN A 152 -13.26 -2.22 -3.16
C ASN A 152 -12.15 -3.24 -3.47
N ALA A 153 -10.94 -3.03 -2.96
CA ALA A 153 -9.84 -4.01 -3.06
C ALA A 153 -10.22 -5.31 -2.32
N GLY A 154 -10.82 -5.22 -1.12
CA GLY A 154 -11.32 -6.37 -0.37
C GLY A 154 -12.38 -7.16 -1.14
N ARG A 155 -13.30 -6.48 -1.85
CA ARG A 155 -14.29 -7.14 -2.72
C ARG A 155 -13.64 -7.89 -3.88
N ALA A 156 -12.59 -7.32 -4.47
CA ALA A 156 -11.84 -7.99 -5.54
C ALA A 156 -11.08 -9.22 -5.04
N LEU A 157 -10.46 -9.13 -3.86
CA LEU A 157 -9.83 -10.29 -3.22
C LEU A 157 -10.82 -11.39 -2.88
N HIS A 158 -12.01 -11.03 -2.37
CA HIS A 158 -13.07 -12.01 -2.11
C HIS A 158 -13.55 -12.70 -3.39
N GLU A 159 -13.71 -11.95 -4.48
CA GLU A 159 -14.03 -12.50 -5.81
C GLU A 159 -12.95 -13.49 -6.29
N ALA A 160 -11.66 -13.13 -6.16
CA ALA A 160 -10.54 -13.99 -6.53
C ALA A 160 -10.49 -15.27 -5.67
N ALA A 161 -10.63 -15.13 -4.35
CA ALA A 161 -10.64 -16.25 -3.41
C ALA A 161 -11.77 -17.24 -3.70
N ALA A 162 -12.98 -16.77 -4.06
CA ALA A 162 -14.09 -17.62 -4.47
C ALA A 162 -13.80 -18.43 -5.76
N ARG A 163 -12.83 -17.99 -6.56
CA ARG A 163 -12.34 -18.65 -7.77
C ARG A 163 -11.07 -19.47 -7.53
N GLY A 164 -10.56 -19.53 -6.30
CA GLY A 164 -9.33 -20.27 -5.93
C GLY A 164 -8.02 -19.56 -6.28
N PHE A 165 -8.02 -18.22 -6.24
CA PHE A 165 -6.83 -17.38 -6.47
C PHE A 165 -6.48 -16.54 -5.24
N ASP A 166 -5.19 -16.25 -5.08
CA ASP A 166 -4.66 -15.47 -3.95
C ASP A 166 -4.84 -13.96 -4.14
N SER A 167 -4.86 -13.49 -5.38
CA SER A 167 -4.93 -12.07 -5.71
C SER A 167 -5.78 -11.79 -6.95
N ALA A 168 -6.15 -10.53 -7.10
CA ALA A 168 -6.97 -10.03 -8.21
C ALA A 168 -6.25 -8.91 -8.96
N VAL A 169 -6.31 -8.91 -10.28
CA VAL A 169 -5.92 -7.78 -11.12
C VAL A 169 -7.11 -6.85 -11.29
N LEU A 170 -6.93 -5.58 -10.99
CA LEU A 170 -7.92 -4.52 -11.20
C LEU A 170 -7.56 -3.71 -12.45
N CYS A 171 -8.59 -3.35 -13.20
CA CYS A 171 -8.47 -2.41 -14.29
C CYS A 171 -8.78 -0.98 -13.85
N ASP A 172 -8.36 -0.02 -14.64
CA ASP A 172 -8.80 1.37 -14.57
C ASP A 172 -10.25 1.53 -15.09
N PRO A 173 -10.86 2.72 -15.01
CA PRO A 173 -12.24 2.92 -15.47
C PRO A 173 -12.49 2.60 -16.95
N VAL A 174 -11.46 2.72 -17.79
CA VAL A 174 -11.59 2.47 -19.23
C VAL A 174 -11.23 1.05 -19.64
N GLY A 175 -10.75 0.21 -18.71
CA GLY A 175 -10.54 -1.22 -18.92
C GLY A 175 -9.08 -1.64 -19.10
N ASN A 176 -8.12 -0.74 -18.99
CA ASN A 176 -6.71 -1.10 -18.98
C ASN A 176 -6.28 -1.64 -17.62
N VAL A 177 -5.26 -2.46 -17.59
CA VAL A 177 -4.65 -2.97 -16.36
C VAL A 177 -4.14 -1.81 -15.51
N ALA A 178 -4.52 -1.77 -14.23
CA ALA A 178 -4.07 -0.78 -13.27
C ALA A 178 -3.05 -1.39 -12.29
N GLU A 179 -3.49 -2.31 -11.46
CA GLU A 179 -2.65 -2.93 -10.41
C GLU A 179 -3.29 -4.22 -9.88
N PHE A 180 -2.61 -4.95 -9.02
CA PHE A 180 -3.26 -5.93 -8.16
C PHE A 180 -4.10 -5.24 -7.07
N ALA A 181 -4.98 -5.97 -6.42
CA ALA A 181 -5.85 -5.44 -5.38
C ALA A 181 -5.11 -4.69 -4.25
N THR A 182 -3.88 -5.08 -3.92
CA THR A 182 -3.10 -4.50 -2.80
C THR A 182 -1.64 -4.16 -3.14
N SER A 183 -1.23 -4.30 -4.41
CA SER A 183 0.15 -4.12 -4.86
C SER A 183 0.20 -3.72 -6.34
N ASN A 184 1.32 -3.15 -6.78
CA ASN A 184 1.47 -2.83 -8.19
C ASN A 184 1.86 -4.08 -9.00
N LEU A 185 1.69 -4.01 -10.31
CA LEU A 185 1.85 -5.11 -11.25
C LEU A 185 2.98 -4.83 -12.24
N PHE A 186 3.76 -5.86 -12.53
CA PHE A 186 4.69 -5.94 -13.64
C PHE A 186 4.44 -7.20 -14.46
N ILE A 187 4.65 -7.10 -15.76
CA ILE A 187 4.80 -8.25 -16.65
C ILE A 187 6.15 -8.14 -17.36
N VAL A 188 6.69 -9.27 -17.79
CA VAL A 188 7.87 -9.32 -18.68
C VAL A 188 7.42 -9.90 -20.00
N ARG A 189 7.89 -9.31 -21.09
CA ARG A 189 7.68 -9.80 -22.44
C ARG A 189 8.92 -9.53 -23.28
N ASP A 190 9.46 -10.54 -23.95
CA ASP A 190 10.64 -10.43 -24.80
C ASP A 190 11.84 -9.76 -24.08
N GLY A 191 12.04 -10.04 -22.79
CA GLY A 191 13.11 -9.47 -21.96
C GLY A 191 12.89 -8.04 -21.50
N VAL A 192 11.74 -7.42 -21.80
CA VAL A 192 11.37 -6.06 -21.35
C VAL A 192 10.40 -6.15 -20.17
N ALA A 193 10.68 -5.44 -19.09
CA ALA A 193 9.75 -5.30 -17.96
C ALA A 193 8.74 -4.19 -18.25
N LEU A 194 7.47 -4.52 -18.17
CA LEU A 194 6.36 -3.60 -18.45
C LEU A 194 5.53 -3.41 -17.19
N THR A 195 5.14 -2.17 -16.89
CA THR A 195 4.25 -1.86 -15.77
C THR A 195 3.28 -0.76 -16.16
N PRO A 196 2.02 -0.80 -15.66
CA PRO A 196 1.07 0.24 -15.98
C PRO A 196 1.61 1.64 -15.67
N VAL A 197 1.47 2.58 -16.60
CA VAL A 197 1.81 3.98 -16.38
C VAL A 197 0.89 4.57 -15.30
N ALA A 198 1.45 5.36 -14.40
CA ALA A 198 0.69 6.02 -13.34
C ALA A 198 -0.26 7.07 -13.95
N ASN A 199 -1.52 6.69 -14.13
CA ASN A 199 -2.58 7.50 -14.74
C ASN A 199 -3.51 8.16 -13.70
N GLY A 200 -3.13 8.13 -12.41
CA GLY A 200 -3.91 8.70 -11.32
C GLY A 200 -4.98 7.77 -10.72
N THR A 201 -5.22 6.59 -11.28
CA THR A 201 -6.24 5.65 -10.75
C THR A 201 -5.70 4.75 -9.63
N PHE A 202 -4.38 4.67 -9.49
CA PHE A 202 -3.69 3.86 -8.47
C PHE A 202 -2.43 4.59 -7.97
N LEU A 203 -1.89 4.11 -6.85
CA LEU A 203 -0.67 4.67 -6.28
C LEU A 203 0.57 4.19 -7.04
N SER A 204 1.43 5.12 -7.46
CA SER A 204 2.79 4.78 -7.88
C SER A 204 3.59 4.33 -6.66
N GLY A 205 3.64 3.00 -6.43
CA GLY A 205 4.18 2.40 -5.21
C GLY A 205 5.66 2.69 -5.00
N ILE A 206 6.09 2.89 -3.75
CA ILE A 206 7.50 3.11 -3.40
C ILE A 206 8.32 1.88 -3.80
N THR A 207 7.85 0.67 -3.50
CA THR A 207 8.49 -0.57 -3.93
C THR A 207 8.54 -0.68 -5.46
N ARG A 208 7.47 -0.29 -6.17
CA ARG A 208 7.44 -0.25 -7.65
C ARG A 208 8.55 0.65 -8.20
N GLN A 209 8.68 1.87 -7.68
CA GLN A 209 9.71 2.82 -8.12
C GLN A 209 11.12 2.29 -7.82
N ARG A 210 11.32 1.68 -6.67
CA ARG A 210 12.59 1.02 -6.30
C ARG A 210 12.94 -0.09 -7.29
N VAL A 211 11.99 -0.95 -7.63
CA VAL A 211 12.17 -2.05 -8.58
C VAL A 211 12.50 -1.53 -9.98
N ILE A 212 11.81 -0.49 -10.47
CA ILE A 212 12.14 0.17 -11.75
C ILE A 212 13.61 0.62 -11.76
N GLY A 213 14.04 1.31 -10.68
CA GLY A 213 15.42 1.77 -10.55
C GLY A 213 16.44 0.63 -10.48
N LEU A 214 16.09 -0.48 -9.83
CA LEU A 214 16.95 -1.68 -9.76
C LEU A 214 17.09 -2.34 -11.14
N LEU A 215 16.00 -2.62 -11.82
CA LEU A 215 16.00 -3.25 -13.15
C LEU A 215 16.81 -2.43 -14.17
N ARG A 216 16.61 -1.11 -14.20
CA ARG A 216 17.36 -0.23 -15.08
C ARG A 216 18.87 -0.24 -14.79
N ARG A 217 19.28 -0.34 -13.52
CA ARG A 217 20.71 -0.46 -13.15
C ARG A 217 21.34 -1.77 -13.59
N GLU A 218 20.54 -2.85 -13.63
CA GLU A 218 20.95 -4.15 -14.14
C GLU A 218 20.88 -4.26 -15.68
N GLY A 219 20.58 -3.15 -16.37
CA GLY A 219 20.53 -3.10 -17.83
C GLY A 219 19.22 -3.68 -18.42
N ILE A 220 18.21 -3.94 -17.61
CA ILE A 220 16.90 -4.41 -18.05
C ILE A 220 16.07 -3.20 -18.48
N ASP A 221 15.53 -3.24 -19.70
CA ASP A 221 14.59 -2.21 -20.16
C ASP A 221 13.28 -2.26 -19.37
N VAL A 222 12.83 -1.09 -18.92
CA VAL A 222 11.59 -0.94 -18.15
C VAL A 222 10.72 0.13 -18.80
N GLN A 223 9.55 -0.28 -19.26
CA GLN A 223 8.58 0.61 -19.91
C GLN A 223 7.34 0.78 -19.00
N GLU A 224 7.03 2.04 -18.75
CA GLU A 224 5.79 2.46 -18.09
C GLU A 224 4.79 2.86 -19.17
N ARG A 225 3.80 2.00 -19.45
CA ARG A 225 2.83 2.21 -20.50
C ARG A 225 1.45 1.65 -20.13
N THR A 226 0.48 1.91 -20.98
CA THR A 226 -0.81 1.21 -20.93
C THR A 226 -0.60 -0.27 -21.23
N ILE A 227 -1.25 -1.14 -20.43
CA ILE A 227 -1.25 -2.59 -20.60
C ILE A 227 -2.71 -3.04 -20.73
N GLU A 228 -3.00 -3.77 -21.79
CA GLU A 228 -4.32 -4.39 -22.01
C GLU A 228 -4.43 -5.71 -21.26
N VAL A 229 -5.64 -6.09 -20.86
CA VAL A 229 -5.86 -7.34 -20.11
C VAL A 229 -5.39 -8.58 -20.88
N ALA A 230 -5.53 -8.57 -22.20
CA ALA A 230 -5.08 -9.67 -23.06
C ALA A 230 -3.57 -9.95 -22.96
N GLU A 231 -2.77 -8.88 -22.79
CA GLU A 231 -1.31 -9.00 -22.66
C GLU A 231 -0.86 -9.79 -21.43
N LEU A 232 -1.70 -9.85 -20.38
CA LEU A 232 -1.38 -10.62 -19.17
C LEU A 232 -1.27 -12.12 -19.46
N SER A 233 -2.07 -12.62 -20.38
CA SER A 233 -2.04 -14.04 -20.78
C SER A 233 -0.88 -14.34 -21.75
N GLU A 234 -0.29 -13.32 -22.36
CA GLU A 234 0.82 -13.44 -23.30
C GLU A 234 2.20 -13.15 -22.66
N ALA A 235 2.22 -12.70 -21.41
CA ALA A 235 3.45 -12.35 -20.70
C ALA A 235 4.32 -13.58 -20.43
N ASP A 236 5.64 -13.44 -20.55
CA ASP A 236 6.60 -14.47 -20.19
C ASP A 236 6.65 -14.67 -18.68
N GLU A 237 6.62 -13.55 -17.94
CA GLU A 237 6.62 -13.51 -16.48
C GLU A 237 5.65 -12.44 -15.98
N MET A 238 5.19 -12.63 -14.75
CA MET A 238 4.39 -11.64 -14.02
C MET A 238 4.83 -11.60 -12.56
N PHE A 239 4.90 -10.40 -11.96
CA PHE A 239 5.18 -10.27 -10.55
C PHE A 239 4.49 -9.03 -9.95
N SER A 240 4.29 -9.08 -8.65
CA SER A 240 3.75 -7.96 -7.88
C SER A 240 4.85 -7.24 -7.12
N THR A 241 4.64 -5.92 -6.89
CA THR A 241 5.51 -5.11 -6.03
C THR A 241 4.68 -4.36 -5.00
N GLY A 242 5.03 -4.55 -3.73
CA GLY A 242 4.33 -3.91 -2.63
C GLY A 242 5.10 -4.01 -1.32
N ASN A 243 4.77 -3.16 -0.37
CA ASN A 243 5.54 -3.15 0.89
C ASN A 243 5.40 -4.45 1.68
N HIS A 244 4.26 -5.12 1.65
CA HIS A 244 4.00 -6.31 2.46
C HIS A 244 4.91 -7.49 2.09
N GLY A 245 4.93 -7.87 0.82
CA GLY A 245 5.73 -9.01 0.31
C GLY A 245 6.93 -8.62 -0.55
N LYS A 246 7.24 -7.32 -0.64
CA LYS A 246 8.26 -6.73 -1.52
C LYS A 246 8.04 -7.11 -2.99
N VAL A 247 8.68 -8.14 -3.49
CA VAL A 247 8.47 -8.68 -4.84
C VAL A 247 7.95 -10.10 -4.70
N GLN A 248 6.82 -10.40 -5.32
CA GLN A 248 6.25 -11.75 -5.33
C GLN A 248 5.99 -12.18 -6.77
N PRO A 249 6.53 -13.32 -7.23
CA PRO A 249 6.23 -13.83 -8.55
C PRO A 249 4.77 -14.30 -8.61
N VAL A 250 4.15 -14.18 -9.78
CA VAL A 250 2.86 -14.80 -10.07
C VAL A 250 3.13 -16.14 -10.74
N ILE A 251 2.84 -17.22 -10.03
CA ILE A 251 3.09 -18.60 -10.49
C ILE A 251 1.90 -19.21 -11.24
N ARG A 252 0.74 -18.55 -11.17
CA ARG A 252 -0.45 -18.95 -11.91
C ARG A 252 -1.30 -17.71 -12.21
N TYR A 253 -1.61 -17.48 -13.47
CA TYR A 253 -2.57 -16.48 -13.89
C TYR A 253 -3.72 -17.16 -14.67
N GLU A 254 -4.95 -17.14 -14.12
CA GLU A 254 -6.10 -17.91 -14.61
C GLU A 254 -5.77 -19.40 -14.82
N ASN A 255 -5.83 -19.88 -16.05
CA ASN A 255 -5.57 -21.29 -16.41
C ASN A 255 -4.10 -21.53 -16.83
N ARG A 256 -3.21 -20.53 -16.73
CA ARG A 256 -1.81 -20.59 -17.12
C ARG A 256 -0.91 -20.64 -15.88
N ASN A 257 0.03 -21.58 -15.86
CA ASN A 257 1.11 -21.70 -14.86
C ASN A 257 2.39 -21.09 -15.42
#